data_2f531a1aae007c791c999216cb1e023e
#
_entry.id   2f531a1aae007c791c999216cb1e023e
#
_cell.length_a   1.000
_cell.length_b   1.000
_cell.length_c   1.000
_cell.angle_alpha   90.00
_cell.angle_beta   90.00
_cell.angle_gamma   90.00
#
_symmetry.space_group_name_H-M   'P 1'
#
loop_
_entity.id
_entity.type
_entity.pdbx_description
1 polymer ?
#
loop_
_entity_poly.entity_id
_entity_poly.type
_entity_poly.pdbx_seq_one_letter_code
_entity_poly.pdbx_strand_id
1 'polypeptide(L)'
;LGIFRQFPLRLAWAITIHKSQGLTFRKVTIDFTGGVFAGGQVYVALSRCTSLEGICLKKEISRSDIFVKPEIIRFAQQFNDEKAIEQAMKKAKADIEYQAAVQAFDRDDFRESLDHFFIAIHSRYDIEKPAIKRFICSKLNIISRLKRENEELKRQMAAQRKQMQQYAHEYYELGNASILQAHNLRAALANYDKALSLDPSYVDAWIRKGVTLQDHGEYEDALQCFNRAAELSTANFKVHYNRGKNHLLCGRTEQAVADFDKAVAAWKALYSDQDAHFDTEYAKAHELFGDALSCCGKEEEAAIHWAIAETLREKRKGR
;
A
#
# COMPACT_ATOMS: atom_id res chain seq x y z
N LEU A 1 -76.31 -37.94 2.32
CA LEU A 1 -75.48 -36.79 2.01
C LEU A 1 -76.18 -35.92 1.00
N GLY A 2 -76.73 -34.75 1.44
CA GLY A 2 -77.41 -33.80 0.59
C GLY A 2 -76.37 -32.88 -0.12
N ILE A 3 -76.57 -32.62 -1.43
CA ILE A 3 -75.79 -31.67 -2.21
C ILE A 3 -76.40 -30.28 -2.03
N PHE A 4 -75.67 -29.39 -1.35
CA PHE A 4 -76.14 -28.01 -1.23
C PHE A 4 -75.62 -27.24 -2.46
N ARG A 5 -76.53 -26.76 -3.32
CA ARG A 5 -76.21 -25.90 -4.46
C ARG A 5 -76.62 -24.47 -4.11
N GLN A 6 -75.67 -23.61 -3.89
CA GLN A 6 -75.87 -22.17 -3.67
C GLN A 6 -75.28 -21.39 -4.86
N PHE A 7 -76.17 -20.58 -5.46
CA PHE A 7 -75.64 -19.57 -6.42
C PHE A 7 -74.86 -18.53 -5.64
N PRO A 8 -73.63 -18.16 -6.08
CA PRO A 8 -72.76 -17.15 -5.41
C PRO A 8 -73.27 -15.71 -5.68
N LEU A 9 -74.56 -15.50 -5.44
CA LEU A 9 -75.15 -14.17 -5.53
C LEU A 9 -74.97 -13.43 -4.21
N ARG A 10 -74.10 -12.46 -4.20
CA ARG A 10 -74.08 -11.46 -3.15
C ARG A 10 -75.00 -10.31 -3.56
N LEU A 11 -76.10 -10.15 -2.86
CA LEU A 11 -76.91 -8.95 -2.96
C LEU A 11 -76.13 -7.78 -2.40
N ALA A 12 -75.56 -6.97 -3.27
CA ALA A 12 -74.84 -5.72 -2.89
C ALA A 12 -75.78 -4.54 -3.18
N TRP A 13 -76.81 -4.37 -2.38
CA TRP A 13 -77.73 -3.21 -2.46
C TRP A 13 -77.02 -1.94 -2.00
N ALA A 14 -76.05 -2.05 -1.12
CA ALA A 14 -75.22 -0.97 -0.65
C ALA A 14 -73.79 -1.45 -0.31
N ILE A 15 -72.78 -0.66 -0.61
CA ILE A 15 -71.39 -0.84 -0.21
C ILE A 15 -70.93 0.38 0.59
N THR A 16 -70.01 0.19 1.53
CA THR A 16 -69.43 1.31 2.25
C THR A 16 -68.56 2.12 1.32
N ILE A 17 -68.46 3.42 1.56
CA ILE A 17 -67.62 4.35 0.81
C ILE A 17 -66.17 3.80 0.72
N HIS A 18 -65.65 3.20 1.79
CA HIS A 18 -64.33 2.58 1.83
C HIS A 18 -64.19 1.44 0.83
N LYS A 19 -65.19 0.56 0.74
CA LYS A 19 -65.20 -0.55 -0.21
C LYS A 19 -65.43 -0.13 -1.66
N SER A 20 -65.92 1.09 -1.89
CA SER A 20 -66.09 1.68 -3.23
C SER A 20 -64.82 2.24 -3.82
N GLN A 21 -63.75 2.32 -3.04
CA GLN A 21 -62.44 2.81 -3.55
C GLN A 21 -61.92 1.95 -4.71
N GLY A 22 -61.56 2.60 -5.80
CA GLY A 22 -61.15 1.94 -7.04
C GLY A 22 -62.30 1.54 -7.97
N LEU A 23 -63.59 1.66 -7.53
CA LEU A 23 -64.74 1.40 -8.36
C LEU A 23 -65.26 2.69 -8.97
N THR A 24 -65.89 2.60 -10.15
CA THR A 24 -66.53 3.73 -10.83
C THR A 24 -67.92 3.37 -11.24
N PHE A 25 -68.88 4.23 -11.02
CA PHE A 25 -70.29 4.01 -11.27
C PHE A 25 -70.88 5.06 -12.22
N ARG A 26 -71.85 4.69 -13.07
CA ARG A 26 -72.60 5.65 -13.90
C ARG A 26 -73.72 6.33 -13.11
N LYS A 27 -74.32 5.63 -12.15
CA LYS A 27 -75.35 6.16 -11.22
C LYS A 27 -75.03 5.64 -9.82
N VAL A 28 -75.07 6.50 -8.83
CA VAL A 28 -74.82 6.16 -7.43
C VAL A 28 -75.75 6.96 -6.51
N THR A 29 -76.34 6.30 -5.54
CA THR A 29 -77.09 6.97 -4.45
C THR A 29 -76.17 6.97 -3.22
N ILE A 30 -75.82 8.12 -2.70
CA ILE A 30 -74.92 8.25 -1.55
C ILE A 30 -75.75 8.66 -0.33
N ASP A 31 -75.55 7.92 0.75
CA ASP A 31 -76.27 8.09 1.99
C ASP A 31 -75.29 8.58 3.09
N PHE A 32 -75.42 9.84 3.51
CA PHE A 32 -74.64 10.41 4.60
C PHE A 32 -75.52 10.61 5.86
N THR A 33 -76.68 10.00 5.98
CA THR A 33 -77.58 10.16 7.15
C THR A 33 -76.93 9.75 8.46
N GLY A 34 -76.03 8.79 8.43
CA GLY A 34 -75.24 8.34 9.58
C GLY A 34 -74.06 9.25 9.94
N GLY A 35 -73.89 10.39 9.22
CA GLY A 35 -72.82 11.33 9.39
C GLY A 35 -71.54 10.93 8.68
N VAL A 36 -70.60 11.85 8.52
CA VAL A 36 -69.27 11.67 7.97
C VAL A 36 -68.28 11.60 9.13
N PHE A 37 -67.58 10.45 9.26
CA PHE A 37 -66.67 10.23 10.40
C PHE A 37 -65.18 10.27 10.02
N ALA A 38 -64.86 10.29 8.73
CA ALA A 38 -63.52 10.33 8.26
C ALA A 38 -63.25 11.48 7.29
N GLY A 39 -62.16 12.22 7.49
CA GLY A 39 -61.75 13.31 6.60
C GLY A 39 -61.55 12.77 5.17
N GLY A 40 -62.07 13.53 4.19
CA GLY A 40 -62.03 13.16 2.78
C GLY A 40 -63.07 12.13 2.34
N GLN A 41 -63.92 11.59 3.23
CA GLN A 41 -64.89 10.58 2.92
C GLN A 41 -65.93 11.03 1.88
N VAL A 42 -66.37 12.31 1.98
CA VAL A 42 -67.26 12.95 1.00
C VAL A 42 -66.64 12.99 -0.39
N TYR A 43 -65.39 13.39 -0.47
CA TYR A 43 -64.64 13.42 -1.74
C TYR A 43 -64.58 12.01 -2.37
N VAL A 44 -64.20 11.01 -1.58
CA VAL A 44 -64.14 9.62 -2.07
C VAL A 44 -65.49 9.15 -2.60
N ALA A 45 -66.59 9.44 -1.92
CA ALA A 45 -67.90 9.05 -2.34
C ALA A 45 -68.37 9.76 -3.65
N LEU A 46 -68.18 11.06 -3.73
CA LEU A 46 -68.54 11.85 -4.92
C LEU A 46 -67.69 11.48 -6.14
N SER A 47 -66.38 11.24 -5.93
CA SER A 47 -65.46 10.86 -7.00
C SER A 47 -65.66 9.43 -7.56
N ARG A 48 -66.61 8.67 -7.02
CA ARG A 48 -66.99 7.34 -7.54
C ARG A 48 -67.94 7.40 -8.75
N CYS A 49 -68.57 8.54 -9.03
CA CYS A 49 -69.46 8.67 -10.17
C CYS A 49 -68.78 9.37 -11.35
N THR A 50 -69.12 8.96 -12.55
CA THR A 50 -68.56 9.50 -13.80
C THR A 50 -69.10 10.85 -14.20
N SER A 51 -70.30 11.22 -13.69
CA SER A 51 -70.94 12.51 -13.96
C SER A 51 -71.76 12.97 -12.76
N LEU A 52 -72.00 14.28 -12.66
CA LEU A 52 -72.81 14.87 -11.60
C LEU A 52 -74.27 14.45 -11.68
N GLU A 53 -74.81 14.24 -12.90
CA GLU A 53 -76.21 13.82 -13.12
C GLU A 53 -76.43 12.35 -12.64
N GLY A 54 -75.35 11.61 -12.47
CA GLY A 54 -75.41 10.23 -11.94
C GLY A 54 -75.44 10.16 -10.42
N ILE A 55 -75.25 11.27 -9.72
CA ILE A 55 -75.20 11.33 -8.26
C ILE A 55 -76.56 11.67 -7.69
N CYS A 56 -77.04 10.84 -6.81
CA CYS A 56 -78.18 11.12 -6.00
C CYS A 56 -77.78 11.13 -4.51
N LEU A 57 -78.09 12.19 -3.80
CA LEU A 57 -77.80 12.32 -2.37
C LEU A 57 -79.09 12.08 -1.57
N LYS A 58 -79.06 11.17 -0.60
CA LYS A 58 -80.24 10.98 0.33
C LYS A 58 -80.30 12.10 1.36
N LYS A 59 -79.19 12.76 1.67
CA LYS A 59 -79.09 13.92 2.56
C LYS A 59 -78.19 14.94 1.92
N GLU A 60 -78.51 16.20 2.04
CA GLU A 60 -77.65 17.29 1.61
C GLU A 60 -76.32 17.31 2.38
N ILE A 61 -75.22 17.56 1.68
CA ILE A 61 -73.88 17.68 2.25
C ILE A 61 -73.75 19.06 2.88
N SER A 62 -73.55 19.09 4.18
CA SER A 62 -73.25 20.33 4.90
C SER A 62 -71.75 20.64 4.90
N ARG A 63 -71.40 21.90 5.19
CA ARG A 63 -70.00 22.28 5.33
C ARG A 63 -69.27 21.51 6.42
N SER A 64 -69.97 21.08 7.47
CA SER A 64 -69.44 20.26 8.56
C SER A 64 -69.04 18.85 8.12
N ASP A 65 -69.65 18.36 7.02
CA ASP A 65 -69.31 17.03 6.47
C ASP A 65 -68.05 17.03 5.64
N ILE A 66 -67.56 18.24 5.25
CA ILE A 66 -66.34 18.43 4.48
C ILE A 66 -65.25 18.90 5.43
N PHE A 67 -64.51 17.96 5.99
CA PHE A 67 -63.40 18.28 6.85
C PHE A 67 -62.13 17.48 6.44
N VAL A 68 -60.97 18.06 6.72
CA VAL A 68 -59.66 17.45 6.48
C VAL A 68 -58.95 17.37 7.82
N LYS A 69 -58.24 16.28 8.09
CA LYS A 69 -57.44 16.16 9.31
C LYS A 69 -56.38 17.26 9.39
N PRO A 70 -56.15 17.91 10.56
CA PRO A 70 -55.19 18.97 10.72
C PRO A 70 -53.77 18.61 10.28
N GLU A 71 -53.41 17.30 10.40
CA GLU A 71 -52.10 16.79 9.94
C GLU A 71 -51.96 16.90 8.41
N ILE A 72 -53.03 16.64 7.67
CA ILE A 72 -53.06 16.74 6.20
C ILE A 72 -52.96 18.19 5.77
N ILE A 73 -53.65 19.10 6.48
CA ILE A 73 -53.57 20.55 6.20
C ILE A 73 -52.14 21.04 6.43
N ARG A 74 -51.53 20.68 7.54
CA ARG A 74 -50.12 21.01 7.80
C ARG A 74 -49.17 20.46 6.75
N PHE A 75 -49.36 19.20 6.33
CA PHE A 75 -48.60 18.58 5.25
C PHE A 75 -48.83 19.35 3.93
N ALA A 76 -50.05 19.66 3.57
CA ALA A 76 -50.36 20.41 2.34
C ALA A 76 -49.78 21.82 2.33
N GLN A 77 -49.70 22.50 3.47
CA GLN A 77 -49.06 23.82 3.61
C GLN A 77 -47.53 23.75 3.38
N GLN A 78 -46.92 22.59 3.67
CA GLN A 78 -45.47 22.32 3.45
C GLN A 78 -45.21 21.61 2.14
N PHE A 79 -46.26 21.26 1.41
CA PHE A 79 -46.12 20.54 0.13
C PHE A 79 -45.56 21.50 -0.93
N ASN A 80 -44.44 21.05 -1.56
CA ASN A 80 -43.66 21.88 -2.50
C ASN A 80 -42.98 23.12 -1.88
N ASP A 81 -42.69 23.12 -0.58
CA ASP A 81 -41.73 24.08 -0.03
C ASP A 81 -40.32 23.80 -0.58
N GLU A 82 -39.96 24.60 -1.60
CA GLU A 82 -38.66 24.45 -2.27
C GLU A 82 -37.49 24.52 -1.30
N LYS A 83 -37.56 25.38 -0.27
CA LYS A 83 -36.49 25.49 0.74
C LYS A 83 -36.39 24.24 1.61
N ALA A 84 -37.53 23.71 2.05
CA ALA A 84 -37.55 22.46 2.84
C ALA A 84 -37.05 21.26 2.04
N ILE A 85 -37.43 21.17 0.75
CA ILE A 85 -36.97 20.12 -0.17
C ILE A 85 -35.47 20.29 -0.38
N GLU A 86 -34.94 21.45 -0.67
CA GLU A 86 -33.53 21.71 -0.86
C GLU A 86 -32.69 21.32 0.38
N GLN A 87 -33.17 21.69 1.56
CA GLN A 87 -32.52 21.33 2.82
C GLN A 87 -32.53 19.81 3.06
N ALA A 88 -33.66 19.15 2.76
CA ALA A 88 -33.75 17.70 2.88
C ALA A 88 -32.82 16.99 1.89
N MET A 89 -32.72 17.47 0.65
CA MET A 89 -31.81 16.94 -0.37
C MET A 89 -30.33 17.14 0.03
N LYS A 90 -29.97 18.32 0.52
CA LYS A 90 -28.61 18.60 1.03
C LYS A 90 -28.25 17.65 2.19
N LYS A 91 -29.22 17.43 3.10
CA LYS A 91 -29.02 16.48 4.21
C LYS A 91 -28.82 15.07 3.73
N ALA A 92 -29.69 14.58 2.84
CA ALA A 92 -29.59 13.24 2.29
C ALA A 92 -28.28 13.03 1.51
N LYS A 93 -27.87 14.03 0.70
CA LYS A 93 -26.59 14.00 0.00
C LYS A 93 -25.42 13.88 0.98
N ALA A 94 -25.39 14.69 2.03
CA ALA A 94 -24.34 14.63 3.04
C ALA A 94 -24.27 13.25 3.74
N ASP A 95 -25.42 12.64 4.05
CA ASP A 95 -25.46 11.34 4.71
C ASP A 95 -24.92 10.23 3.80
N ILE A 96 -25.19 10.27 2.49
CA ILE A 96 -24.65 9.34 1.48
C ILE A 96 -23.11 9.51 1.39
N GLU A 97 -22.64 10.74 1.29
CA GLU A 97 -21.21 11.02 1.19
C GLU A 97 -20.44 10.61 2.47
N TYR A 98 -21.01 10.78 3.67
CA TYR A 98 -20.42 10.27 4.89
C TYR A 98 -20.33 8.73 4.91
N GLN A 99 -21.35 8.04 4.40
CA GLN A 99 -21.29 6.58 4.27
C GLN A 99 -20.21 6.14 3.29
N ALA A 100 -20.11 6.81 2.14
CA ALA A 100 -19.06 6.55 1.15
C ALA A 100 -17.65 6.79 1.74
N ALA A 101 -17.47 7.88 2.50
CA ALA A 101 -16.22 8.16 3.20
C ALA A 101 -15.82 7.04 4.20
N VAL A 102 -16.81 6.49 4.94
CA VAL A 102 -16.55 5.36 5.85
C VAL A 102 -16.12 4.12 5.08
N GLN A 103 -16.86 3.79 4.01
CA GLN A 103 -16.57 2.60 3.20
C GLN A 103 -15.21 2.69 2.51
N ALA A 104 -14.83 3.87 1.99
CA ALA A 104 -13.51 4.10 1.41
C ALA A 104 -12.41 3.97 2.47
N PHE A 105 -12.61 4.53 3.67
CA PHE A 105 -11.66 4.39 4.78
C PHE A 105 -11.44 2.93 5.18
N ASP A 106 -12.52 2.14 5.24
CA ASP A 106 -12.46 0.73 5.66
C ASP A 106 -11.80 -0.16 4.56
N ARG A 107 -11.67 0.36 3.32
CA ARG A 107 -10.90 -0.25 2.22
C ARG A 107 -9.47 0.27 2.11
N ASP A 108 -9.01 1.08 3.08
CA ASP A 108 -7.70 1.76 3.08
C ASP A 108 -7.53 2.80 1.95
N ASP A 109 -8.59 3.19 1.26
CA ASP A 109 -8.56 4.29 0.30
C ASP A 109 -8.81 5.63 1.00
N PHE A 110 -7.75 6.12 1.64
CA PHE A 110 -7.81 7.36 2.42
C PHE A 110 -8.04 8.60 1.56
N ARG A 111 -7.66 8.57 0.28
CA ARG A 111 -7.88 9.68 -0.64
C ARG A 111 -9.35 9.81 -0.99
N GLU A 112 -9.96 8.73 -1.46
CA GLU A 112 -11.39 8.67 -1.75
C GLU A 112 -12.21 8.99 -0.50
N SER A 113 -11.82 8.46 0.66
CA SER A 113 -12.47 8.76 1.94
C SER A 113 -12.45 10.26 2.27
N LEU A 114 -11.32 10.93 2.04
CA LEU A 114 -11.18 12.35 2.29
C LEU A 114 -12.02 13.20 1.33
N ASP A 115 -12.05 12.83 0.05
CA ASP A 115 -12.83 13.53 -0.98
C ASP A 115 -14.34 13.46 -0.66
N HIS A 116 -14.87 12.29 -0.35
CA HIS A 116 -16.26 12.13 0.10
C HIS A 116 -16.56 12.89 1.39
N PHE A 117 -15.63 12.88 2.34
CA PHE A 117 -15.78 13.63 3.59
C PHE A 117 -15.86 15.14 3.36
N PHE A 118 -15.05 15.69 2.46
CA PHE A 118 -15.12 17.10 2.10
C PHE A 118 -16.45 17.47 1.42
N ILE A 119 -16.94 16.62 0.51
CA ILE A 119 -18.24 16.83 -0.15
C ILE A 119 -19.37 16.84 0.90
N ALA A 120 -19.34 15.92 1.84
CA ALA A 120 -20.34 15.84 2.93
C ALA A 120 -20.34 17.11 3.78
N ILE A 121 -19.17 17.57 4.23
CA ILE A 121 -19.01 18.79 5.03
C ILE A 121 -19.54 20.02 4.29
N HIS A 122 -19.16 20.20 3.02
CA HIS A 122 -19.61 21.33 2.22
C HIS A 122 -21.13 21.33 1.97
N SER A 123 -21.73 20.12 1.92
CA SER A 123 -23.17 19.98 1.72
C SER A 123 -24.01 20.40 2.94
N ARG A 124 -23.48 20.26 4.17
CA ARG A 124 -24.26 20.45 5.41
C ARG A 124 -23.65 21.36 6.46
N TYR A 125 -22.37 21.68 6.35
CA TYR A 125 -21.61 22.51 7.34
C TYR A 125 -21.75 22.00 8.79
N ASP A 126 -21.69 20.70 9.02
CA ASP A 126 -21.97 20.11 10.33
C ASP A 126 -20.76 19.47 11.01
N ILE A 127 -19.56 19.87 10.62
CA ILE A 127 -18.29 19.35 11.16
C ILE A 127 -18.21 19.47 12.69
N GLU A 128 -18.85 20.47 13.27
CA GLU A 128 -18.85 20.69 14.72
C GLU A 128 -19.84 19.79 15.47
N LYS A 129 -20.72 19.08 14.77
CA LYS A 129 -21.67 18.19 15.43
C LYS A 129 -20.94 17.09 16.20
N PRO A 130 -21.39 16.76 17.43
CA PRO A 130 -20.71 15.77 18.27
C PRO A 130 -20.55 14.39 17.62
N ALA A 131 -21.49 13.98 16.76
CA ALA A 131 -21.43 12.72 16.04
C ALA A 131 -20.29 12.72 15.01
N ILE A 132 -20.16 13.78 14.21
CA ILE A 132 -19.11 13.93 13.20
C ILE A 132 -17.75 14.04 13.88
N LYS A 133 -17.65 14.87 14.92
CA LYS A 133 -16.40 14.99 15.71
C LYS A 133 -15.96 13.65 16.28
N ARG A 134 -16.87 12.84 16.85
CA ARG A 134 -16.55 11.50 17.35
C ARG A 134 -16.07 10.56 16.24
N PHE A 135 -16.71 10.61 15.06
CA PHE A 135 -16.28 9.84 13.90
C PHE A 135 -14.86 10.21 13.49
N ILE A 136 -14.55 11.48 13.31
CA ILE A 136 -13.20 11.97 12.95
C ILE A 136 -12.17 11.52 13.99
N CYS A 137 -12.44 11.76 15.27
CA CYS A 137 -11.54 11.37 16.37
C CYS A 137 -11.30 9.85 16.39
N SER A 138 -12.34 9.04 16.14
CA SER A 138 -12.20 7.58 16.06
C SER A 138 -11.25 7.16 14.93
N LYS A 139 -11.43 7.72 13.72
CA LYS A 139 -10.57 7.40 12.57
C LYS A 139 -9.13 7.91 12.76
N LEU A 140 -8.93 9.10 13.32
CA LEU A 140 -7.61 9.62 13.68
C LEU A 140 -6.91 8.75 14.73
N ASN A 141 -7.64 8.22 15.70
CA ASN A 141 -7.10 7.30 16.69
C ASN A 141 -6.63 5.98 16.06
N ILE A 142 -7.37 5.45 15.07
CA ILE A 142 -6.95 4.27 14.31
C ILE A 142 -5.64 4.56 13.57
N ILE A 143 -5.57 5.66 12.82
CA ILE A 143 -4.35 6.07 12.09
C ILE A 143 -3.17 6.24 13.05
N SER A 144 -3.38 6.88 14.19
CA SER A 144 -2.32 7.08 15.20
C SER A 144 -1.85 5.78 15.82
N ARG A 145 -2.75 4.80 16.01
CA ARG A 145 -2.41 3.46 16.48
C ARG A 145 -1.58 2.72 15.44
N LEU A 146 -2.06 2.65 14.19
CA LEU A 146 -1.35 1.98 13.09
C LEU A 146 0.04 2.58 12.86
N LYS A 147 0.17 3.91 12.96
CA LYS A 147 1.47 4.58 12.86
C LYS A 147 2.42 4.12 13.98
N ARG A 148 1.96 4.05 15.21
CA ARG A 148 2.79 3.55 16.35
C ARG A 148 3.19 2.09 16.18
N GLU A 149 2.26 1.24 15.76
CA GLU A 149 2.52 -0.18 15.48
C GLU A 149 3.56 -0.34 14.35
N ASN A 150 3.45 0.46 13.29
CA ASN A 150 4.40 0.44 12.18
C ASN A 150 5.81 0.89 12.63
N GLU A 151 5.91 1.95 13.44
CA GLU A 151 7.20 2.40 13.99
C GLU A 151 7.81 1.35 14.92
N GLU A 152 7.00 0.67 15.73
CA GLU A 152 7.47 -0.41 16.58
C GLU A 152 7.96 -1.60 15.75
N LEU A 153 7.23 -2.02 14.73
CA LEU A 153 7.66 -3.08 13.80
C LEU A 153 8.98 -2.71 13.11
N LYS A 154 9.13 -1.47 12.65
CA LYS A 154 10.40 -1.00 12.05
C LYS A 154 11.56 -1.11 13.03
N ARG A 155 11.34 -0.73 14.30
CA ARG A 155 12.37 -0.87 15.34
C ARG A 155 12.75 -2.33 15.59
N GLN A 156 11.77 -3.22 15.67
CA GLN A 156 11.99 -4.65 15.84
C GLN A 156 12.76 -5.24 14.67
N MET A 157 12.36 -4.90 13.43
CA MET A 157 13.08 -5.33 12.21
C MET A 157 14.52 -4.81 12.18
N ALA A 158 14.75 -3.55 12.57
CA ALA A 158 16.09 -2.99 12.64
C ALA A 158 16.95 -3.68 13.71
N ALA A 159 16.40 -3.98 14.88
CA ALA A 159 17.08 -4.72 15.92
C ALA A 159 17.43 -6.15 15.49
N GLN A 160 16.49 -6.85 14.86
CA GLN A 160 16.70 -8.19 14.32
C GLN A 160 17.78 -8.19 13.22
N ARG A 161 17.73 -7.21 12.31
CA ARG A 161 18.77 -7.06 11.27
C ARG A 161 20.16 -6.86 11.89
N LYS A 162 20.26 -5.99 12.88
CA LYS A 162 21.53 -5.77 13.60
C LYS A 162 22.06 -7.03 14.25
N GLN A 163 21.19 -7.82 14.87
CA GLN A 163 21.56 -9.12 15.47
C GLN A 163 22.02 -10.12 14.41
N MET A 164 21.34 -10.19 13.27
CA MET A 164 21.77 -11.03 12.15
C MET A 164 23.16 -10.63 11.63
N GLN A 165 23.44 -9.33 11.52
CA GLN A 165 24.76 -8.81 11.13
C GLN A 165 25.85 -9.17 12.14
N GLN A 166 25.55 -9.15 13.43
CA GLN A 166 26.50 -9.60 14.47
C GLN A 166 26.83 -11.08 14.32
N TYR A 167 25.81 -11.93 14.15
CA TYR A 167 26.05 -13.36 13.92
C TYR A 167 26.80 -13.63 12.60
N ALA A 168 26.50 -12.86 11.55
CA ALA A 168 27.25 -12.95 10.29
C ALA A 168 28.73 -12.63 10.51
N HIS A 169 29.05 -11.61 11.30
CA HIS A 169 30.42 -11.25 11.64
C HIS A 169 31.09 -12.35 12.47
N GLU A 170 30.42 -12.95 13.45
CA GLU A 170 30.97 -14.05 14.24
C GLU A 170 31.32 -15.26 13.35
N TYR A 171 30.44 -15.64 12.44
CA TYR A 171 30.72 -16.72 11.48
C TYR A 171 31.84 -16.35 10.52
N TYR A 172 31.94 -15.09 10.09
CA TYR A 172 33.07 -14.61 9.28
C TYR A 172 34.40 -14.78 10.02
N GLU A 173 34.47 -14.41 11.30
CA GLU A 173 35.67 -14.57 12.12
C GLU A 173 36.00 -16.07 12.38
N LEU A 174 34.99 -16.91 12.57
CA LEU A 174 35.19 -18.36 12.66
C LEU A 174 35.75 -18.94 11.34
N GLY A 175 35.30 -18.42 10.19
CA GLY A 175 35.85 -18.79 8.88
C GLY A 175 37.32 -18.39 8.77
N ASN A 176 37.69 -17.15 9.16
CA ASN A 176 39.06 -16.68 9.19
C ASN A 176 39.94 -17.56 10.14
N ALA A 177 39.44 -17.86 11.31
CA ALA A 177 40.16 -18.72 12.28
C ALA A 177 40.36 -20.17 11.73
N SER A 178 39.37 -20.69 11.00
CA SER A 178 39.46 -22.01 10.38
C SER A 178 40.60 -22.11 9.36
N ILE A 179 40.88 -21.06 8.63
CA ILE A 179 42.02 -20.96 7.71
C ILE A 179 43.35 -20.77 8.47
N LEU A 180 43.41 -19.80 9.39
CA LEU A 180 44.65 -19.39 10.04
C LEU A 180 45.18 -20.44 11.03
N GLN A 181 44.31 -21.09 11.80
CA GLN A 181 44.67 -21.96 12.89
C GLN A 181 44.61 -23.44 12.52
N ALA A 182 43.59 -23.83 11.76
CA ALA A 182 43.32 -25.23 11.47
C ALA A 182 43.64 -25.66 10.03
N HIS A 183 43.98 -24.72 9.16
CA HIS A 183 44.14 -24.95 7.71
C HIS A 183 42.99 -25.76 7.09
N ASN A 184 41.77 -25.55 7.62
CA ASN A 184 40.59 -26.31 7.22
C ASN A 184 39.72 -25.50 6.26
N LEU A 185 39.97 -25.66 4.97
CA LEU A 185 39.25 -25.02 3.89
C LEU A 185 37.72 -25.23 3.98
N ARG A 186 37.31 -26.49 4.15
CA ARG A 186 35.91 -26.89 4.14
C ARG A 186 35.13 -26.21 5.27
N ALA A 187 35.72 -26.16 6.46
CA ALA A 187 35.14 -25.48 7.60
C ALA A 187 35.07 -23.97 7.37
N ALA A 188 36.11 -23.37 6.78
CA ALA A 188 36.13 -21.94 6.47
C ALA A 188 35.00 -21.54 5.47
N LEU A 189 34.89 -22.28 4.36
CA LEU A 189 33.85 -22.05 3.36
C LEU A 189 32.45 -22.20 3.95
N ALA A 190 32.21 -23.25 4.75
CA ALA A 190 30.92 -23.43 5.44
C ALA A 190 30.57 -22.25 6.39
N ASN A 191 31.58 -21.72 7.10
CA ASN A 191 31.39 -20.56 7.96
C ASN A 191 31.11 -19.28 7.18
N TYR A 192 31.82 -19.04 6.06
CA TYR A 192 31.52 -17.90 5.19
C TYR A 192 30.14 -18.02 4.56
N ASP A 193 29.72 -19.23 4.14
CA ASP A 193 28.38 -19.46 3.61
C ASP A 193 27.31 -19.17 4.66
N LYS A 194 27.57 -19.54 5.92
CA LYS A 194 26.67 -19.23 7.02
C LYS A 194 26.60 -17.73 7.29
N ALA A 195 27.74 -17.03 7.30
CA ALA A 195 27.80 -15.57 7.40
C ALA A 195 26.97 -14.89 6.32
N LEU A 196 27.14 -15.32 5.06
CA LEU A 196 26.44 -14.78 3.89
C LEU A 196 24.95 -15.14 3.86
N SER A 197 24.54 -16.25 4.47
CA SER A 197 23.13 -16.57 4.64
C SER A 197 22.43 -15.67 5.65
N LEU A 198 23.16 -15.16 6.66
CA LEU A 198 22.66 -14.23 7.67
C LEU A 198 22.70 -12.77 7.19
N ASP A 199 23.77 -12.39 6.48
CA ASP A 199 23.88 -11.08 5.83
C ASP A 199 24.44 -11.21 4.40
N PRO A 200 23.55 -11.33 3.39
CA PRO A 200 23.98 -11.40 1.99
C PRO A 200 24.70 -10.15 1.48
N SER A 201 24.64 -9.05 2.22
CA SER A 201 25.30 -7.79 1.88
C SER A 201 26.72 -7.65 2.47
N TYR A 202 27.20 -8.66 3.17
CA TYR A 202 28.50 -8.61 3.84
C TYR A 202 29.66 -8.77 2.85
N VAL A 203 30.16 -7.66 2.34
CA VAL A 203 31.18 -7.59 1.27
C VAL A 203 32.46 -8.32 1.64
N ASP A 204 32.97 -8.12 2.87
CA ASP A 204 34.23 -8.75 3.30
C ASP A 204 34.12 -10.29 3.33
N ALA A 205 32.97 -10.83 3.67
CA ALA A 205 32.75 -12.29 3.63
C ALA A 205 32.76 -12.82 2.20
N TRP A 206 32.17 -12.10 1.24
CA TRP A 206 32.28 -12.46 -0.18
C TRP A 206 33.73 -12.42 -0.68
N ILE A 207 34.50 -11.37 -0.32
CA ILE A 207 35.91 -11.25 -0.69
C ILE A 207 36.72 -12.40 -0.10
N ARG A 208 36.57 -12.67 1.20
CA ARG A 208 37.33 -13.74 1.88
C ARG A 208 37.00 -15.13 1.34
N LYS A 209 35.72 -15.40 1.10
CA LYS A 209 35.29 -16.65 0.45
C LYS A 209 35.96 -16.78 -0.93
N GLY A 210 35.91 -15.71 -1.76
CA GLY A 210 36.54 -15.69 -3.07
C GLY A 210 38.04 -15.90 -3.03
N VAL A 211 38.77 -15.25 -2.11
CA VAL A 211 40.21 -15.44 -1.91
C VAL A 211 40.52 -16.86 -1.50
N THR A 212 39.75 -17.44 -0.59
CA THR A 212 39.91 -18.81 -0.13
C THR A 212 39.75 -19.83 -1.28
N LEU A 213 38.73 -19.63 -2.14
CA LEU A 213 38.50 -20.43 -3.33
C LEU A 213 39.64 -20.25 -4.36
N GLN A 214 40.09 -19.01 -4.59
CA GLN A 214 41.20 -18.69 -5.49
C GLN A 214 42.51 -19.37 -5.07
N ASP A 215 42.82 -19.39 -3.78
CA ASP A 215 44.04 -19.99 -3.24
C ASP A 215 44.01 -21.53 -3.38
N HIS A 216 42.83 -22.13 -3.60
CA HIS A 216 42.68 -23.58 -3.89
C HIS A 216 42.48 -23.86 -5.37
N GLY A 217 42.59 -22.89 -6.25
CA GLY A 217 42.49 -23.08 -7.70
C GLY A 217 41.06 -23.11 -8.24
N GLU A 218 40.04 -22.87 -7.39
CA GLU A 218 38.62 -22.81 -7.79
C GLU A 218 38.28 -21.42 -8.33
N TYR A 219 38.91 -21.06 -9.45
CA TYR A 219 38.89 -19.66 -9.96
C TYR A 219 37.52 -19.19 -10.43
N GLU A 220 36.69 -20.06 -11.01
CA GLU A 220 35.37 -19.72 -11.50
C GLU A 220 34.41 -19.41 -10.33
N ASP A 221 34.45 -20.18 -9.27
CA ASP A 221 33.64 -19.97 -8.07
C ASP A 221 34.13 -18.75 -7.28
N ALA A 222 35.47 -18.54 -7.26
CA ALA A 222 36.05 -17.32 -6.73
C ALA A 222 35.53 -16.07 -7.49
N LEU A 223 35.46 -16.17 -8.82
CA LEU A 223 34.97 -15.05 -9.66
C LEU A 223 33.49 -14.72 -9.36
N GLN A 224 32.64 -15.72 -9.13
CA GLN A 224 31.25 -15.48 -8.71
C GLN A 224 31.19 -14.70 -7.40
N CYS A 225 32.02 -15.05 -6.42
CA CYS A 225 32.10 -14.34 -5.15
C CYS A 225 32.55 -12.91 -5.34
N PHE A 226 33.58 -12.66 -6.14
CA PHE A 226 34.08 -11.30 -6.41
C PHE A 226 33.09 -10.46 -7.22
N ASN A 227 32.36 -11.07 -8.16
CA ASN A 227 31.31 -10.35 -8.90
C ASN A 227 30.20 -9.92 -7.94
N ARG A 228 29.77 -10.81 -7.03
CA ARG A 228 28.78 -10.43 -6.02
C ARG A 228 29.26 -9.33 -5.10
N ALA A 229 30.53 -9.37 -4.67
CA ALA A 229 31.15 -8.29 -3.91
C ALA A 229 31.18 -6.97 -4.69
N ALA A 230 31.46 -6.99 -6.00
CA ALA A 230 31.49 -5.81 -6.86
C ALA A 230 30.12 -5.18 -7.09
N GLU A 231 29.05 -5.99 -7.17
CA GLU A 231 27.68 -5.50 -7.21
C GLU A 231 27.28 -4.75 -5.92
N LEU A 232 27.74 -5.24 -4.78
CA LEU A 232 27.45 -4.66 -3.47
C LEU A 232 28.31 -3.42 -3.17
N SER A 233 29.52 -3.36 -3.69
CA SER A 233 30.47 -2.24 -3.44
C SER A 233 31.32 -1.98 -4.67
N THR A 234 30.88 -1.04 -5.50
CA THR A 234 31.49 -0.70 -6.79
C THR A 234 32.81 0.08 -6.68
N ALA A 235 33.10 0.68 -5.54
CA ALA A 235 34.30 1.50 -5.30
C ALA A 235 35.25 0.89 -4.26
N ASN A 236 35.20 -0.42 -4.08
CA ASN A 236 36.04 -1.12 -3.11
C ASN A 236 37.33 -1.63 -3.77
N PHE A 237 38.48 -1.08 -3.33
CA PHE A 237 39.78 -1.51 -3.79
C PHE A 237 40.00 -3.02 -3.72
N LYS A 238 39.71 -3.67 -2.57
CA LYS A 238 39.96 -5.09 -2.35
C LYS A 238 39.14 -5.98 -3.30
N VAL A 239 37.94 -5.57 -3.65
CA VAL A 239 37.10 -6.29 -4.60
C VAL A 239 37.74 -6.33 -5.98
N HIS A 240 38.07 -5.14 -6.51
CA HIS A 240 38.67 -5.02 -7.85
C HIS A 240 40.08 -5.63 -7.90
N TYR A 241 40.86 -5.46 -6.87
CA TYR A 241 42.19 -6.06 -6.76
C TYR A 241 42.15 -7.59 -6.83
N ASN A 242 41.31 -8.21 -5.98
CA ASN A 242 41.22 -9.68 -5.94
C ASN A 242 40.56 -10.25 -7.20
N ARG A 243 39.58 -9.56 -7.79
CA ARG A 243 38.97 -9.98 -9.05
C ARG A 243 39.94 -9.84 -10.22
N GLY A 244 40.71 -8.77 -10.29
CA GLY A 244 41.76 -8.58 -11.27
C GLY A 244 42.84 -9.67 -11.16
N LYS A 245 43.30 -9.99 -9.95
CA LYS A 245 44.20 -11.12 -9.68
C LYS A 245 43.63 -12.44 -10.17
N ASN A 246 42.35 -12.69 -9.91
CA ASN A 246 41.65 -13.89 -10.37
C ASN A 246 41.57 -13.99 -11.89
N HIS A 247 41.28 -12.87 -12.57
CA HIS A 247 41.27 -12.80 -14.02
C HIS A 247 42.66 -13.09 -14.62
N LEU A 248 43.71 -12.55 -14.01
CA LEU A 248 45.07 -12.81 -14.44
C LEU A 248 45.46 -14.28 -14.31
N LEU A 249 45.11 -14.93 -13.19
CA LEU A 249 45.31 -16.35 -12.96
C LEU A 249 44.55 -17.24 -13.96
N CYS A 250 43.41 -16.78 -14.46
CA CYS A 250 42.65 -17.43 -15.53
C CYS A 250 43.12 -17.11 -16.95
N GLY A 251 44.17 -16.30 -17.12
CA GLY A 251 44.65 -15.84 -18.44
C GLY A 251 43.73 -14.82 -19.11
N ARG A 252 42.80 -14.21 -18.37
CA ARG A 252 41.85 -13.15 -18.85
C ARG A 252 42.47 -11.77 -18.69
N THR A 253 43.54 -11.50 -19.42
CA THR A 253 44.42 -10.35 -19.21
C THR A 253 43.74 -9.00 -19.41
N GLU A 254 42.88 -8.83 -20.41
CA GLU A 254 42.16 -7.59 -20.65
C GLU A 254 41.18 -7.25 -19.49
N GLN A 255 40.51 -8.26 -18.95
CA GLN A 255 39.61 -8.10 -17.81
C GLN A 255 40.39 -7.78 -16.52
N ALA A 256 41.57 -8.39 -16.36
CA ALA A 256 42.48 -8.09 -15.26
C ALA A 256 42.94 -6.61 -15.30
N VAL A 257 43.34 -6.13 -16.46
CA VAL A 257 43.72 -4.71 -16.67
C VAL A 257 42.61 -3.75 -16.27
N ALA A 258 41.37 -4.03 -16.74
CA ALA A 258 40.22 -3.19 -16.40
C ALA A 258 39.87 -3.21 -14.89
N ASP A 259 40.09 -4.31 -14.20
CA ASP A 259 39.85 -4.38 -12.76
C ASP A 259 40.98 -3.73 -11.95
N PHE A 260 42.23 -3.89 -12.35
CA PHE A 260 43.33 -3.21 -11.68
C PHE A 260 43.25 -1.68 -11.86
N ASP A 261 42.83 -1.17 -13.02
CA ASP A 261 42.59 0.25 -13.22
C ASP A 261 41.52 0.78 -12.21
N LYS A 262 40.40 0.05 -12.07
CA LYS A 262 39.36 0.38 -11.06
C LYS A 262 39.90 0.29 -9.63
N ALA A 263 40.74 -0.67 -9.32
CA ALA A 263 41.35 -0.82 -8.00
C ALA A 263 42.26 0.40 -7.69
N VAL A 264 43.14 0.77 -8.62
CA VAL A 264 44.02 1.94 -8.45
C VAL A 264 43.20 3.23 -8.31
N ALA A 265 42.16 3.39 -9.14
CA ALA A 265 41.26 4.54 -9.04
C ALA A 265 40.53 4.60 -7.67
N ALA A 266 40.00 3.46 -7.20
CA ALA A 266 39.35 3.38 -5.90
C ALA A 266 40.29 3.70 -4.74
N TRP A 267 41.54 3.25 -4.82
CA TRP A 267 42.54 3.58 -3.81
C TRP A 267 42.85 5.08 -3.77
N LYS A 268 43.12 5.71 -4.92
CA LYS A 268 43.38 7.15 -5.03
C LYS A 268 42.22 8.02 -4.53
N ALA A 269 40.97 7.52 -4.67
CA ALA A 269 39.80 8.23 -4.16
C ALA A 269 39.69 8.18 -2.63
N LEU A 270 40.22 7.16 -1.97
CA LEU A 270 40.14 6.95 -0.52
C LEU A 270 41.32 7.57 0.24
N TYR A 271 42.50 7.59 -0.36
CA TYR A 271 43.73 8.00 0.30
C TYR A 271 44.39 9.17 -0.45
N SER A 272 44.87 10.18 0.30
CA SER A 272 45.71 11.23 -0.25
C SER A 272 47.04 10.63 -0.67
N ASP A 273 47.75 11.28 -1.63
CA ASP A 273 49.08 10.82 -2.12
C ASP A 273 50.11 10.62 -1.00
N GLN A 274 49.93 11.27 0.15
CA GLN A 274 50.86 11.13 1.30
C GLN A 274 50.61 9.83 2.10
N ASP A 275 49.39 9.36 2.18
CA ASP A 275 49.02 8.16 2.94
C ASP A 275 49.15 6.86 2.11
N ALA A 276 49.08 6.97 0.78
CA ALA A 276 49.20 5.83 -0.16
C ALA A 276 50.59 5.16 -0.17
N HIS A 277 51.62 5.84 0.36
CA HIS A 277 53.02 5.40 0.28
C HIS A 277 53.40 4.19 1.14
N PHE A 278 52.49 3.69 1.99
CA PHE A 278 52.82 2.65 2.99
C PHE A 278 52.08 1.35 2.85
N ASP A 279 51.12 1.25 1.92
CA ASP A 279 50.31 0.03 1.80
C ASP A 279 50.93 -0.98 0.84
N THR A 280 51.26 -2.15 1.37
CA THR A 280 51.80 -3.26 0.60
C THR A 280 50.82 -3.82 -0.43
N GLU A 281 49.53 -3.72 -0.18
CA GLU A 281 48.50 -4.19 -1.13
C GLU A 281 48.43 -3.29 -2.35
N TYR A 282 48.60 -1.97 -2.15
CA TYR A 282 48.64 -1.02 -3.25
C TYR A 282 49.89 -1.19 -4.16
N ALA A 283 51.05 -1.41 -3.56
CA ALA A 283 52.27 -1.71 -4.32
C ALA A 283 52.12 -3.02 -5.13
N LYS A 284 51.54 -4.07 -4.53
CA LYS A 284 51.22 -5.33 -5.22
C LYS A 284 50.20 -5.15 -6.34
N ALA A 285 49.20 -4.28 -6.15
CA ALA A 285 48.25 -3.96 -7.20
C ALA A 285 48.90 -3.36 -8.43
N HIS A 286 49.84 -2.42 -8.25
CA HIS A 286 50.60 -1.87 -9.35
C HIS A 286 51.52 -2.89 -10.02
N GLU A 287 52.14 -3.80 -9.26
CA GLU A 287 52.93 -4.90 -9.81
C GLU A 287 52.09 -5.81 -10.71
N LEU A 288 50.98 -6.33 -10.20
CA LEU A 288 50.10 -7.22 -10.97
C LEU A 288 49.43 -6.48 -12.14
N PHE A 289 49.22 -5.17 -12.02
CA PHE A 289 48.73 -4.35 -13.12
C PHE A 289 49.75 -4.29 -14.26
N GLY A 290 51.03 -4.08 -13.91
CA GLY A 290 52.13 -4.15 -14.87
C GLY A 290 52.22 -5.47 -15.56
N ASP A 291 52.11 -6.58 -14.79
CA ASP A 291 52.13 -7.96 -15.32
C ASP A 291 50.97 -8.17 -16.30
N ALA A 292 49.77 -7.73 -15.97
CA ALA A 292 48.60 -7.84 -16.83
C ALA A 292 48.74 -7.00 -18.13
N LEU A 293 49.31 -5.81 -18.06
CA LEU A 293 49.59 -4.94 -19.22
C LEU A 293 50.62 -5.55 -20.13
N SER A 294 51.73 -6.08 -19.58
CA SER A 294 52.77 -6.81 -20.34
C SER A 294 52.17 -8.05 -21.07
N CYS A 295 51.31 -8.81 -20.39
CA CYS A 295 50.60 -9.91 -21.06
C CYS A 295 49.66 -9.45 -22.19
N CYS A 296 49.24 -8.20 -22.18
CA CYS A 296 48.46 -7.57 -23.26
C CYS A 296 49.35 -6.93 -24.35
N GLY A 297 50.68 -7.00 -24.25
CA GLY A 297 51.62 -6.39 -25.19
C GLY A 297 51.83 -4.90 -25.01
N LYS A 298 51.45 -4.32 -23.85
CA LYS A 298 51.54 -2.90 -23.52
C LYS A 298 52.76 -2.62 -22.62
N GLU A 299 53.95 -2.94 -23.13
CA GLU A 299 55.19 -2.90 -22.34
C GLU A 299 55.54 -1.52 -21.76
N GLU A 300 55.27 -0.42 -22.46
CA GLU A 300 55.52 0.93 -21.98
C GLU A 300 54.65 1.29 -20.76
N GLU A 301 53.34 0.97 -20.82
CA GLU A 301 52.42 1.17 -19.70
C GLU A 301 52.79 0.25 -18.52
N ALA A 302 53.17 -0.99 -18.79
CA ALA A 302 53.60 -1.96 -17.78
C ALA A 302 54.85 -1.44 -17.00
N ALA A 303 55.82 -0.91 -17.70
CA ALA A 303 57.04 -0.35 -17.08
C ALA A 303 56.71 0.78 -16.10
N ILE A 304 55.75 1.64 -16.39
CA ILE A 304 55.31 2.71 -15.49
C ILE A 304 54.76 2.11 -14.19
N HIS A 305 53.90 1.11 -14.27
CA HIS A 305 53.29 0.49 -13.09
C HIS A 305 54.33 -0.27 -12.23
N TRP A 306 55.28 -0.96 -12.84
CA TRP A 306 56.38 -1.60 -12.10
C TRP A 306 57.26 -0.60 -11.39
N ALA A 307 57.61 0.54 -12.04
CA ALA A 307 58.37 1.60 -11.43
C ALA A 307 57.65 2.25 -10.23
N ILE A 308 56.34 2.43 -10.32
CA ILE A 308 55.51 2.89 -9.18
C ILE A 308 55.58 1.87 -8.04
N ALA A 309 55.40 0.58 -8.33
CA ALA A 309 55.42 -0.49 -7.32
C ALA A 309 56.79 -0.54 -6.60
N GLU A 310 57.91 -0.38 -7.33
CA GLU A 310 59.26 -0.34 -6.78
C GLU A 310 59.46 0.89 -5.88
N THR A 311 59.06 2.06 -6.34
CA THR A 311 59.10 3.31 -5.56
C THR A 311 58.33 3.21 -4.24
N LEU A 312 57.13 2.58 -4.26
CA LEU A 312 56.31 2.37 -3.06
C LEU A 312 57.00 1.39 -2.08
N ARG A 313 57.71 0.39 -2.59
CA ARG A 313 58.47 -0.58 -1.77
C ARG A 313 59.72 0.03 -1.15
N GLU A 314 60.46 0.89 -1.90
CA GLU A 314 61.68 1.57 -1.41
C GLU A 314 61.36 2.55 -0.31
N LYS A 315 60.34 3.39 -0.48
CA LYS A 315 59.87 4.35 0.56
C LYS A 315 59.49 3.65 1.89
N ARG A 316 59.12 2.39 1.85
CA ARG A 316 58.86 1.55 3.04
C ARG A 316 60.13 1.06 3.70
N LYS A 317 61.21 0.75 2.95
CA LYS A 317 62.48 0.25 3.50
C LYS A 317 63.33 1.35 4.15
N GLY A 318 63.07 2.61 3.82
CA GLY A 318 63.78 3.77 4.35
C GLY A 318 63.27 4.31 5.68
N ARG A 319 62.33 3.60 6.29
CA ARG A 319 61.83 3.84 7.66
C ARG A 319 62.08 2.61 8.55
#